data_637b527c4f08dab936b810c526b9da38
#
_entry.id   637b527c4f08dab936b810c526b9da38
#
_cell.length_a   1.000
_cell.length_b   1.000
_cell.length_c   1.000
_cell.angle_alpha   90.00
_cell.angle_beta   90.00
_cell.angle_gamma   90.00
#
_symmetry.space_group_name_H-M   'P 1'
#
loop_
_entity.id
_entity.type
_entity.pdbx_description
1 polymer ?
#
loop_
_entity_poly.entity_id
_entity_poly.type
_entity_poly.pdbx_seq_one_letter_code
_entity_poly.pdbx_strand_id
1 'polypeptide(L)'
;HYPFGVALPAEGATLEVASGVRWVRMGLPFALDHINLWLLRDRQPDAGGALVDGWTIVDCCIDSAATRAQWEQVFANCLDGLPILRVIVTHMHPDHIGLAHWLCERWNVRLWISATDYNVARVAVYDPQGFGGEAGADFYALHGAQDLSFLTHVRGRASYFPTLVPALPTRFHRLMDGDILNIGGRAWRCISGYGHAPEHMA
;
A
#
# COMPACT_ATOMS: atom_id res chain seq x y z
N HIS A 1 -5.96 22.10 -14.23
CA HIS A 1 -4.57 22.22 -14.69
C HIS A 1 -3.80 20.95 -14.31
N TYR A 2 -3.14 20.35 -15.29
CA TYR A 2 -2.30 19.14 -15.11
C TYR A 2 -0.84 19.54 -15.32
N PRO A 3 -0.06 19.82 -14.26
CA PRO A 3 1.28 20.40 -14.39
C PRO A 3 2.27 19.48 -15.11
N PHE A 4 2.05 18.18 -15.10
CA PHE A 4 2.90 17.19 -15.75
C PHE A 4 2.35 16.70 -17.11
N GLY A 5 1.18 17.20 -17.53
CA GLY A 5 0.53 16.81 -18.80
C GLY A 5 0.30 15.30 -18.86
N VAL A 6 0.96 14.64 -19.83
CA VAL A 6 0.90 13.19 -20.04
C VAL A 6 2.14 12.45 -19.53
N ALA A 7 3.05 13.14 -18.83
CA ALA A 7 4.24 12.50 -18.30
C ALA A 7 3.89 11.49 -17.21
N LEU A 8 4.45 10.30 -17.31
CA LEU A 8 4.30 9.20 -16.35
C LEU A 8 5.69 8.69 -15.94
N PRO A 9 5.87 8.23 -14.69
CA PRO A 9 7.08 7.50 -14.33
C PRO A 9 7.21 6.24 -15.20
N ALA A 10 8.40 5.97 -15.71
CA ALA A 10 8.69 4.68 -16.33
C ALA A 10 8.75 3.58 -15.25
N GLU A 11 8.64 2.31 -15.67
CA GLU A 11 8.79 1.17 -14.77
C GLU A 11 10.16 1.20 -14.06
N GLY A 12 10.17 0.98 -12.76
CA GLY A 12 11.38 1.03 -11.93
C GLY A 12 12.01 2.41 -11.78
N ALA A 13 11.33 3.47 -12.22
CA ALA A 13 11.78 4.86 -12.11
C ALA A 13 10.78 5.71 -11.30
N THR A 14 11.14 6.97 -11.08
CA THR A 14 10.30 7.94 -10.35
C THR A 14 10.18 9.24 -11.12
N LEU A 15 9.08 9.97 -10.89
CA LEU A 15 8.91 11.35 -11.33
C LEU A 15 8.79 12.26 -10.10
N GLU A 16 9.68 13.23 -9.94
CA GLU A 16 9.58 14.21 -8.87
C GLU A 16 8.45 15.20 -9.20
N VAL A 17 7.42 15.22 -8.36
CA VAL A 17 6.22 16.06 -8.56
C VAL A 17 6.23 17.30 -7.69
N ALA A 18 7.00 17.28 -6.62
CA ALA A 18 7.31 18.43 -5.76
C ALA A 18 8.64 18.14 -5.07
N SER A 19 9.29 19.16 -4.54
CA SER A 19 10.57 18.98 -3.83
C SER A 19 10.46 17.91 -2.75
N GLY A 20 11.23 16.81 -2.92
CA GLY A 20 11.22 15.66 -2.01
C GLY A 20 9.95 14.80 -2.07
N VAL A 21 9.12 14.90 -3.12
CA VAL A 21 7.96 14.06 -3.36
C VAL A 21 8.12 13.41 -4.72
N ARG A 22 8.35 12.10 -4.75
CA ARG A 22 8.51 11.31 -5.97
C ARG A 22 7.34 10.37 -6.18
N TRP A 23 6.78 10.40 -7.38
CA TRP A 23 5.75 9.51 -7.84
C TRP A 23 6.39 8.25 -8.43
N VAL A 24 5.92 7.09 -7.96
CA VAL A 24 6.23 5.76 -8.51
C VAL A 24 4.94 5.20 -9.10
N ARG A 25 5.01 4.56 -10.25
CA ARG A 25 3.88 3.88 -10.86
C ARG A 25 4.24 2.44 -11.15
N MET A 26 3.38 1.51 -10.70
CA MET A 26 3.56 0.07 -10.91
C MET A 26 2.35 -0.54 -11.60
N GLY A 27 2.58 -1.52 -12.47
CA GLY A 27 1.52 -2.23 -13.17
C GLY A 27 0.76 -3.19 -12.27
N LEU A 28 -0.54 -3.36 -12.56
CA LEU A 28 -1.43 -4.31 -11.91
C LEU A 28 -2.06 -5.24 -12.95
N PRO A 29 -2.30 -6.53 -12.62
CA PRO A 29 -2.91 -7.48 -13.53
C PRO A 29 -4.45 -7.41 -13.52
N PHE A 30 -5.03 -6.20 -13.47
CA PHE A 30 -6.46 -5.96 -13.30
C PHE A 30 -6.99 -5.01 -14.39
N ALA A 31 -8.31 -4.75 -14.39
CA ALA A 31 -8.90 -3.72 -15.24
C ALA A 31 -8.34 -2.31 -14.92
N LEU A 32 -8.10 -2.01 -13.64
CA LEU A 32 -7.22 -0.93 -13.23
C LEU A 32 -5.79 -1.44 -13.36
N ASP A 33 -5.11 -1.07 -14.42
CA ASP A 33 -3.82 -1.64 -14.84
C ASP A 33 -2.60 -1.08 -14.09
N HIS A 34 -2.79 -0.18 -13.15
CA HIS A 34 -1.70 0.44 -12.39
C HIS A 34 -2.11 0.96 -11.03
N ILE A 35 -1.10 1.16 -10.18
CA ILE A 35 -1.18 1.84 -8.89
C ILE A 35 -0.15 2.97 -8.82
N ASN A 36 -0.52 4.05 -8.15
CA ASN A 36 0.37 5.17 -7.86
C ASN A 36 0.85 5.08 -6.42
N LEU A 37 2.17 5.09 -6.24
CA LEU A 37 2.87 4.98 -4.98
C LEU A 37 3.76 6.20 -4.80
N TRP A 38 4.20 6.46 -3.57
CA TRP A 38 4.96 7.68 -3.30
C TRP A 38 6.21 7.41 -2.48
N LEU A 39 7.26 8.17 -2.79
CA LEU A 39 8.44 8.33 -1.96
C LEU A 39 8.49 9.77 -1.46
N LEU A 40 8.52 9.93 -0.15
CA LEU A 40 8.62 11.23 0.51
C LEU A 40 10.00 11.33 1.14
N ARG A 41 10.77 12.38 0.79
CA ARG A 41 12.04 12.65 1.46
C ARG A 41 11.80 12.82 2.95
N ASP A 42 12.59 12.13 3.75
CA ASP A 42 12.38 12.07 5.19
C ASP A 42 13.71 12.18 5.96
N ARG A 43 13.61 12.48 7.25
CA ARG A 43 14.70 12.47 8.20
C ARG A 43 14.18 12.01 9.55
N GLN A 44 14.78 10.98 10.11
CA GLN A 44 14.37 10.42 11.40
C GLN A 44 15.57 10.15 12.30
N PRO A 45 15.38 10.15 13.64
CA PRO A 45 16.42 9.68 14.54
C PRO A 45 16.59 8.16 14.39
N ASP A 46 17.85 7.72 14.37
CA ASP A 46 18.21 6.31 14.52
C ASP A 46 18.09 5.85 15.99
N ALA A 47 18.46 4.60 16.27
CA ALA A 47 18.43 4.04 17.62
C ALA A 47 19.36 4.78 18.62
N GLY A 48 20.36 5.50 18.13
CA GLY A 48 21.29 6.31 18.92
C GLY A 48 20.83 7.78 19.06
N GLY A 49 19.74 8.18 18.40
CA GLY A 49 19.21 9.54 18.37
C GLY A 49 19.85 10.44 17.31
N ALA A 50 20.76 9.94 16.48
CA ALA A 50 21.34 10.69 15.38
C ALA A 50 20.33 10.79 14.22
N LEU A 51 20.22 11.97 13.61
CA LEU A 51 19.30 12.18 12.49
C LEU A 51 19.86 11.53 11.21
N VAL A 52 19.09 10.64 10.62
CA VAL A 52 19.40 9.94 9.37
C VAL A 52 18.46 10.45 8.27
N ASP A 53 19.03 10.85 7.14
CA ASP A 53 18.31 11.19 5.93
C ASP A 53 17.87 9.93 5.20
N GLY A 54 16.69 9.93 4.62
CA GLY A 54 16.15 8.78 3.89
C GLY A 54 14.83 9.08 3.20
N TRP A 55 14.03 8.03 3.01
CA TRP A 55 12.74 8.11 2.33
C TRP A 55 11.65 7.38 3.13
N THR A 56 10.44 7.93 3.11
CA THR A 56 9.21 7.25 3.52
C THR A 56 8.50 6.74 2.27
N ILE A 57 8.16 5.44 2.25
CA ILE A 57 7.26 4.85 1.24
C ILE A 57 5.81 5.09 1.69
N VAL A 58 4.95 5.47 0.74
CA VAL A 58 3.49 5.45 0.91
C VAL A 58 2.89 4.53 -0.14
N ASP A 59 2.29 3.45 0.34
CA ASP A 59 1.75 2.28 -0.36
C ASP A 59 2.80 1.42 -1.08
N CYS A 60 2.50 0.13 -1.27
CA CYS A 60 3.53 -0.89 -1.53
C CYS A 60 3.36 -1.66 -2.84
N CYS A 61 2.19 -1.63 -3.48
CA CYS A 61 1.75 -2.52 -4.56
C CYS A 61 1.48 -3.96 -4.09
N ILE A 62 0.94 -4.81 -4.98
CA ILE A 62 0.74 -6.25 -4.75
C ILE A 62 2.07 -6.98 -4.66
N ASP A 63 2.10 -8.14 -4.00
CA ASP A 63 3.28 -9.01 -4.01
C ASP A 63 3.32 -9.84 -5.30
N SER A 64 4.31 -9.58 -6.12
CA SER A 64 4.67 -10.36 -7.28
C SER A 64 6.15 -10.24 -7.60
N ALA A 65 6.70 -11.17 -8.37
CA ALA A 65 8.09 -11.09 -8.81
C ALA A 65 8.38 -9.80 -9.61
N ALA A 66 7.42 -9.36 -10.43
CA ALA A 66 7.55 -8.16 -11.24
C ALA A 66 7.59 -6.88 -10.37
N THR A 67 6.69 -6.76 -9.39
CA THR A 67 6.64 -5.60 -8.50
C THR A 67 7.85 -5.54 -7.56
N ARG A 68 8.34 -6.69 -7.09
CA ARG A 68 9.60 -6.74 -6.33
C ARG A 68 10.78 -6.28 -7.19
N ALA A 69 10.87 -6.73 -8.44
CA ALA A 69 11.93 -6.30 -9.35
C ALA A 69 11.88 -4.80 -9.64
N GLN A 70 10.70 -4.23 -9.81
CA GLN A 70 10.52 -2.78 -9.97
C GLN A 70 10.95 -2.00 -8.74
N TRP A 71 10.60 -2.46 -7.53
CA TRP A 71 11.09 -1.85 -6.29
C TRP A 71 12.62 -1.91 -6.18
N GLU A 72 13.27 -3.04 -6.54
CA GLU A 72 14.73 -3.14 -6.54
C GLU A 72 15.37 -2.12 -7.49
N GLN A 73 14.78 -1.88 -8.67
CA GLN A 73 15.24 -0.83 -9.59
C GLN A 73 15.07 0.58 -8.99
N VAL A 74 13.93 0.85 -8.35
CA VAL A 74 13.70 2.12 -7.63
C VAL A 74 14.73 2.30 -6.53
N PHE A 75 15.05 1.27 -5.76
CA PHE A 75 16.05 1.33 -4.68
C PHE A 75 17.46 1.60 -5.21
N ALA A 76 17.80 0.95 -6.32
CA ALA A 76 19.12 1.12 -6.92
C ALA A 76 19.33 2.52 -7.54
N ASN A 77 18.28 3.08 -8.15
CA ASN A 77 18.43 4.22 -9.04
C ASN A 77 17.77 5.52 -8.55
N CYS A 78 16.81 5.42 -7.61
CA CYS A 78 15.93 6.55 -7.27
C CYS A 78 15.94 6.94 -5.80
N LEU A 79 16.80 6.38 -4.97
CA LEU A 79 16.90 6.74 -3.55
C LEU A 79 18.10 7.63 -3.23
N ASP A 80 18.90 8.00 -4.21
CA ASP A 80 20.13 8.81 -4.02
C ASP A 80 21.11 8.16 -2.99
N GLY A 81 21.14 6.82 -2.94
CA GLY A 81 21.95 6.06 -1.98
C GLY A 81 21.43 6.08 -0.54
N LEU A 82 20.21 6.56 -0.30
CA LEU A 82 19.63 6.74 1.03
C LEU A 82 18.68 5.59 1.40
N PRO A 83 18.52 5.28 2.70
CA PRO A 83 17.64 4.18 3.15
C PRO A 83 16.16 4.57 3.13
N ILE A 84 15.30 3.55 3.18
CA ILE A 84 13.91 3.71 3.59
C ILE A 84 13.85 3.75 5.11
N LEU A 85 13.14 4.74 5.66
CA LEU A 85 13.03 4.98 7.10
C LEU A 85 11.68 4.55 7.68
N ARG A 86 10.63 4.49 6.85
CA ARG A 86 9.31 3.96 7.22
C ARG A 86 8.51 3.54 5.98
N VAL A 87 7.51 2.69 6.22
CA VAL A 87 6.50 2.30 5.24
C VAL A 87 5.14 2.69 5.80
N ILE A 88 4.42 3.55 5.09
CA ILE A 88 3.04 3.93 5.38
C ILE A 88 2.15 3.22 4.38
N VAL A 89 1.02 2.67 4.84
CA VAL A 89 -0.02 2.11 3.99
C VAL A 89 -1.32 2.83 4.27
N THR A 90 -1.93 3.35 3.21
CA THR A 90 -3.17 4.13 3.30
C THR A 90 -4.34 3.27 3.73
N HIS A 91 -4.44 2.03 3.22
CA HIS A 91 -5.52 1.10 3.54
C HIS A 91 -5.19 -0.35 3.15
N MET A 92 -6.10 -1.28 3.49
CA MET A 92 -5.87 -2.72 3.46
C MET A 92 -5.89 -3.37 2.07
N HIS A 93 -6.30 -2.69 1.00
CA HIS A 93 -6.40 -3.33 -0.31
C HIS A 93 -5.06 -3.87 -0.82
N PRO A 94 -5.05 -5.00 -1.56
CA PRO A 94 -3.82 -5.69 -1.94
C PRO A 94 -2.82 -4.83 -2.71
N ASP A 95 -3.29 -3.95 -3.58
CA ASP A 95 -2.47 -3.04 -4.36
C ASP A 95 -1.81 -1.92 -3.52
N HIS A 96 -2.22 -1.77 -2.28
CA HIS A 96 -1.62 -0.85 -1.30
C HIS A 96 -0.74 -1.58 -0.28
N ILE A 97 -1.21 -2.69 0.32
CA ILE A 97 -0.53 -3.37 1.42
C ILE A 97 0.33 -4.57 1.00
N GLY A 98 0.19 -5.06 -0.25
CA GLY A 98 0.71 -6.36 -0.67
C GLY A 98 2.16 -6.64 -0.34
N LEU A 99 3.05 -5.71 -0.64
CA LEU A 99 4.50 -5.83 -0.37
C LEU A 99 4.94 -5.25 0.98
N ALA A 100 4.01 -4.83 1.86
CA ALA A 100 4.38 -4.17 3.12
C ALA A 100 5.30 -5.04 3.99
N HIS A 101 5.06 -6.38 4.05
CA HIS A 101 5.89 -7.30 4.81
C HIS A 101 7.33 -7.34 4.28
N TRP A 102 7.49 -7.49 2.97
CA TRP A 102 8.80 -7.58 2.32
C TRP A 102 9.59 -6.26 2.44
N LEU A 103 8.92 -5.12 2.24
CA LEU A 103 9.53 -3.80 2.40
C LEU A 103 9.99 -3.54 3.84
N CYS A 104 9.15 -3.88 4.82
CA CYS A 104 9.47 -3.71 6.23
C CYS A 104 10.64 -4.60 6.67
N GLU A 105 10.70 -5.85 6.19
CA GLU A 105 11.83 -6.77 6.45
C GLU A 105 13.12 -6.28 5.80
N ARG A 106 13.06 -5.95 4.51
CA ARG A 106 14.24 -5.50 3.74
C ARG A 106 14.94 -4.31 4.36
N TRP A 107 14.19 -3.35 4.88
CA TRP A 107 14.71 -2.11 5.43
C TRP A 107 14.75 -2.08 6.96
N ASN A 108 14.29 -3.15 7.61
CA ASN A 108 14.16 -3.24 9.08
C ASN A 108 13.38 -2.07 9.68
N VAL A 109 12.25 -1.72 9.07
CA VAL A 109 11.38 -0.62 9.48
C VAL A 109 9.99 -1.12 9.85
N ARG A 110 9.22 -0.28 10.55
CA ARG A 110 7.83 -0.60 10.92
C ARG A 110 6.85 -0.17 9.84
N LEU A 111 5.78 -0.94 9.70
CA LEU A 111 4.58 -0.54 9.00
C LEU A 111 3.83 0.52 9.81
N TRP A 112 3.30 1.54 9.12
CA TRP A 112 2.40 2.56 9.66
C TRP A 112 1.06 2.46 8.92
N ILE A 113 -0.02 2.19 9.64
CA ILE A 113 -1.36 1.94 9.07
C ILE A 113 -2.41 2.14 10.17
N SER A 114 -3.68 2.37 9.80
CA SER A 114 -4.77 2.34 10.76
C SER A 114 -4.91 0.97 11.42
N ALA A 115 -5.36 0.91 12.66
CA ALA A 115 -5.56 -0.38 13.34
C ALA A 115 -6.69 -1.18 12.70
N THR A 116 -7.71 -0.51 12.18
CA THR A 116 -8.85 -1.15 11.55
C THR A 116 -8.41 -1.85 10.27
N ASP A 117 -7.73 -1.17 9.36
CA ASP A 117 -7.25 -1.76 8.11
C ASP A 117 -6.21 -2.84 8.32
N TYR A 118 -5.29 -2.67 9.29
CA TYR A 118 -4.34 -3.73 9.64
C TYR A 118 -5.03 -5.01 10.10
N ASN A 119 -6.03 -4.90 10.99
CA ASN A 119 -6.73 -6.09 11.50
C ASN A 119 -7.62 -6.74 10.42
N VAL A 120 -8.26 -5.95 9.57
CA VAL A 120 -9.03 -6.47 8.44
C VAL A 120 -8.11 -7.17 7.43
N ALA A 121 -6.95 -6.60 7.12
CA ALA A 121 -5.94 -7.29 6.29
C ALA A 121 -5.48 -8.61 6.92
N ARG A 122 -5.26 -8.65 8.24
CA ARG A 122 -4.93 -9.92 8.94
C ARG A 122 -6.02 -10.98 8.80
N VAL A 123 -7.27 -10.59 8.98
CA VAL A 123 -8.40 -11.50 8.75
C VAL A 123 -8.38 -11.99 7.30
N ALA A 124 -8.22 -11.10 6.33
CA ALA A 124 -8.22 -11.45 4.91
C ALA A 124 -7.07 -12.38 4.51
N VAL A 125 -5.90 -12.29 5.16
CA VAL A 125 -4.75 -13.18 4.92
C VAL A 125 -4.93 -14.55 5.56
N TYR A 126 -5.41 -14.62 6.81
CA TYR A 126 -5.41 -15.84 7.61
C TYR A 126 -6.77 -16.54 7.67
N ASP A 127 -7.86 -15.83 7.42
CA ASP A 127 -9.22 -16.34 7.26
C ASP A 127 -9.88 -15.69 6.02
N PRO A 128 -9.56 -16.15 4.82
CA PRO A 128 -9.98 -15.48 3.57
C PRO A 128 -11.49 -15.60 3.29
N GLN A 129 -12.24 -16.38 4.06
CA GLN A 129 -13.68 -16.59 3.82
C GLN A 129 -14.52 -15.32 4.01
N GLY A 130 -14.01 -14.31 4.71
CA GLY A 130 -14.70 -13.04 4.95
C GLY A 130 -14.79 -12.09 3.75
N PHE A 131 -14.02 -12.31 2.66
CA PHE A 131 -13.91 -11.36 1.52
C PHE A 131 -14.35 -11.96 0.17
N GLY A 132 -15.49 -12.57 0.13
CA GLY A 132 -16.01 -13.28 -1.06
C GLY A 132 -16.58 -14.60 -0.63
N GLY A 133 -16.35 -15.65 -1.43
CA GLY A 133 -16.88 -16.98 -1.14
C GLY A 133 -18.40 -17.03 -1.15
N GLU A 134 -18.98 -17.98 -0.45
CA GLU A 134 -20.43 -18.19 -0.42
C GLU A 134 -21.16 -16.96 0.14
N ALA A 135 -20.71 -16.42 1.26
CA ALA A 135 -21.35 -15.25 1.90
C ALA A 135 -21.42 -14.03 0.98
N GLY A 136 -20.35 -13.77 0.20
CA GLY A 136 -20.35 -12.72 -0.81
C GLY A 136 -21.31 -12.99 -1.96
N ALA A 137 -21.34 -14.22 -2.46
CA ALA A 137 -22.26 -14.63 -3.52
C ALA A 137 -23.72 -14.54 -3.06
N ASP A 138 -24.02 -14.99 -1.86
CA ASP A 138 -25.37 -14.92 -1.27
C ASP A 138 -25.81 -13.46 -1.09
N PHE A 139 -24.92 -12.59 -0.62
CA PHE A 139 -25.19 -11.16 -0.53
C PHE A 139 -25.59 -10.57 -1.88
N TYR A 140 -24.81 -10.81 -2.92
CA TYR A 140 -25.14 -10.33 -4.27
C TYR A 140 -26.44 -10.92 -4.81
N ALA A 141 -26.69 -12.21 -4.59
CA ALA A 141 -27.92 -12.88 -5.01
C ALA A 141 -29.15 -12.28 -4.33
N LEU A 142 -29.11 -12.03 -3.03
CA LEU A 142 -30.16 -11.36 -2.25
C LEU A 142 -30.46 -9.94 -2.74
N HIS A 143 -29.46 -9.28 -3.34
CA HIS A 143 -29.59 -7.93 -3.90
C HIS A 143 -29.85 -7.94 -5.42
N GLY A 144 -30.26 -9.08 -5.99
CA GLY A 144 -30.76 -9.20 -7.35
C GLY A 144 -29.75 -9.64 -8.41
N ALA A 145 -28.53 -10.04 -8.04
CA ALA A 145 -27.61 -10.64 -9.00
C ALA A 145 -28.08 -12.05 -9.37
N GLN A 146 -28.38 -12.27 -10.66
CA GLN A 146 -28.89 -13.55 -11.19
C GLN A 146 -27.88 -14.24 -12.12
N ASP A 147 -26.80 -13.56 -12.50
CA ASP A 147 -25.76 -14.13 -13.36
C ASP A 147 -24.94 -15.17 -12.60
N LEU A 148 -25.12 -16.44 -12.97
CA LEU A 148 -24.42 -17.57 -12.34
C LEU A 148 -22.91 -17.51 -12.55
N SER A 149 -22.42 -16.96 -13.67
CA SER A 149 -21.00 -16.82 -13.95
C SER A 149 -20.37 -15.79 -13.01
N PHE A 150 -21.05 -14.66 -12.81
CA PHE A 150 -20.65 -13.65 -11.83
C PHE A 150 -20.63 -14.20 -10.41
N LEU A 151 -21.70 -14.89 -9.97
CA LEU A 151 -21.76 -15.48 -8.63
C LEU A 151 -20.68 -16.54 -8.41
N THR A 152 -20.39 -17.35 -9.44
CA THR A 152 -19.28 -18.33 -9.39
C THR A 152 -17.93 -17.62 -9.27
N HIS A 153 -17.73 -16.54 -9.99
CA HIS A 153 -16.52 -15.71 -9.87
C HIS A 153 -16.38 -15.13 -8.45
N VAL A 154 -17.46 -14.60 -7.87
CA VAL A 154 -17.46 -14.07 -6.49
C VAL A 154 -17.08 -15.16 -5.49
N ARG A 155 -17.62 -16.40 -5.64
CA ARG A 155 -17.24 -17.55 -4.80
C ARG A 155 -15.75 -17.85 -4.87
N GLY A 156 -15.18 -17.81 -6.07
CA GLY A 156 -13.75 -18.06 -6.29
C GLY A 156 -12.82 -17.02 -5.69
N ARG A 157 -13.32 -15.84 -5.32
CA ARG A 157 -12.50 -14.75 -4.75
C ARG A 157 -12.11 -14.95 -3.28
N ALA A 158 -12.61 -15.95 -2.59
CA ALA A 158 -12.26 -16.22 -1.20
C ALA A 158 -10.74 -16.36 -0.96
N SER A 159 -10.00 -16.95 -1.92
CA SER A 159 -8.55 -17.13 -1.85
C SER A 159 -7.73 -16.01 -2.51
N TYR A 160 -8.39 -14.99 -3.05
CA TYR A 160 -7.73 -13.96 -3.86
C TYR A 160 -6.76 -13.09 -3.06
N PHE A 161 -7.19 -12.62 -1.89
CA PHE A 161 -6.40 -11.71 -1.07
C PHE A 161 -5.03 -12.30 -0.68
N PRO A 162 -4.92 -13.55 -0.15
CA PRO A 162 -3.63 -14.13 0.23
C PRO A 162 -2.67 -14.35 -0.95
N THR A 163 -3.17 -14.45 -2.19
CA THR A 163 -2.28 -14.58 -3.37
C THR A 163 -1.54 -13.31 -3.70
N LEU A 164 -2.05 -12.16 -3.26
CA LEU A 164 -1.50 -10.83 -3.52
C LEU A 164 -0.84 -10.20 -2.28
N VAL A 165 -1.21 -10.71 -1.09
CA VAL A 165 -0.73 -10.29 0.22
C VAL A 165 -0.36 -11.55 1.01
N PRO A 166 0.79 -12.19 0.74
CA PRO A 166 1.11 -13.49 1.34
C PRO A 166 1.44 -13.42 2.84
N ALA A 167 1.84 -12.27 3.32
CA ALA A 167 2.16 -12.02 4.73
C ALA A 167 1.97 -10.56 5.11
N LEU A 168 1.89 -10.31 6.41
CA LEU A 168 1.86 -8.98 6.99
C LEU A 168 2.96 -8.83 8.04
N PRO A 169 3.52 -7.62 8.23
CA PRO A 169 4.40 -7.34 9.35
C PRO A 169 3.71 -7.66 10.68
N THR A 170 4.40 -8.33 11.59
CA THR A 170 3.83 -8.71 12.90
C THR A 170 3.63 -7.52 13.84
N ARG A 171 4.25 -6.40 13.53
CA ARG A 171 4.20 -5.16 14.32
C ARG A 171 3.93 -3.98 13.41
N PHE A 172 3.08 -3.08 13.87
CA PHE A 172 2.80 -1.84 13.15
C PHE A 172 2.74 -0.65 14.12
N HIS A 173 2.88 0.54 13.57
CA HIS A 173 2.56 1.80 14.24
C HIS A 173 1.16 2.23 13.82
N ARG A 174 0.29 2.43 14.79
CA ARG A 174 -1.08 2.83 14.52
C ARG A 174 -1.12 4.28 14.06
N LEU A 175 -1.80 4.52 12.94
CA LEU A 175 -2.25 5.84 12.52
C LEU A 175 -3.69 6.07 12.97
N MET A 176 -4.01 7.30 13.36
CA MET A 176 -5.35 7.73 13.77
C MET A 176 -5.72 9.02 13.05
N ASP A 177 -7.03 9.25 12.96
CA ASP A 177 -7.55 10.53 12.47
C ASP A 177 -6.97 11.70 13.27
N GLY A 178 -6.51 12.72 12.56
CA GLY A 178 -5.92 13.92 13.15
C GLY A 178 -4.44 13.79 13.55
N ASP A 179 -3.82 12.61 13.48
CA ASP A 179 -2.37 12.48 13.74
C ASP A 179 -1.57 13.38 12.79
N ILE A 180 -0.50 13.97 13.34
CA ILE A 180 0.44 14.78 12.56
C ILE A 180 1.76 14.03 12.44
N LEU A 181 2.09 13.62 11.22
CA LEU A 181 3.39 13.03 10.90
C LEU A 181 4.35 14.11 10.41
N ASN A 182 5.51 14.21 11.02
CA ASN A 182 6.58 15.02 10.45
C ASN A 182 7.37 14.16 9.46
N ILE A 183 7.32 14.51 8.18
CA ILE A 183 8.05 13.83 7.10
C ILE A 183 8.83 14.90 6.32
N GLY A 184 10.15 14.82 6.33
CA GLY A 184 11.00 15.75 5.62
C GLY A 184 10.84 17.22 6.05
N GLY A 185 10.53 17.44 7.34
CA GLY A 185 10.30 18.78 7.90
C GLY A 185 8.92 19.37 7.57
N ARG A 186 8.03 18.61 6.93
CA ARG A 186 6.63 18.99 6.66
C ARG A 186 5.69 18.25 7.59
N ALA A 187 4.67 18.95 8.08
CA ALA A 187 3.58 18.36 8.85
C ALA A 187 2.54 17.76 7.89
N TRP A 188 2.35 16.45 7.96
CA TRP A 188 1.35 15.69 7.22
C TRP A 188 0.25 15.28 8.20
N ARG A 189 -0.98 15.71 7.95
CA ARG A 189 -2.12 15.38 8.79
C ARG A 189 -2.82 14.14 8.24
N CYS A 190 -3.00 13.12 9.07
CA CYS A 190 -3.82 11.96 8.75
C CYS A 190 -5.30 12.32 8.81
N ILE A 191 -6.04 11.96 7.78
CA ILE A 191 -7.49 12.14 7.69
C ILE A 191 -8.12 10.78 7.40
N SER A 192 -8.96 10.30 8.31
CA SER A 192 -9.67 9.03 8.10
C SER A 192 -10.83 9.20 7.14
N GLY A 193 -10.90 8.31 6.14
CA GLY A 193 -12.03 8.15 5.22
C GLY A 193 -12.67 6.78 5.41
N TYR A 194 -14.02 6.73 5.36
CA TYR A 194 -14.78 5.50 5.55
C TYR A 194 -15.62 5.21 4.30
N GLY A 195 -15.66 3.95 3.86
CA GLY A 195 -16.46 3.51 2.71
C GLY A 195 -15.67 2.69 1.69
N HIS A 196 -14.60 3.25 1.10
CA HIS A 196 -13.71 2.52 0.18
C HIS A 196 -12.94 1.40 0.91
N ALA A 197 -12.45 1.69 2.07
CA ALA A 197 -11.86 0.75 3.01
C ALA A 197 -12.39 1.06 4.43
N PRO A 198 -12.20 0.17 5.41
CA PRO A 198 -12.73 0.36 6.76
C PRO A 198 -12.26 1.64 7.45
N GLU A 199 -11.01 2.04 7.24
CA GLU A 199 -10.44 3.27 7.82
C GLU A 199 -9.26 3.77 6.95
N HIS A 200 -9.57 4.14 5.71
CA HIS A 200 -8.58 4.68 4.78
C HIS A 200 -7.94 5.96 5.34
N MET A 201 -6.61 6.03 5.37
CA MET A 201 -5.85 7.22 5.75
C MET A 201 -5.46 8.03 4.51
N ALA A 202 -5.94 9.27 4.43
CA ALA A 202 -5.57 10.26 3.42
C ALA A 202 -4.67 11.34 4.03
#